data_83f36821ace6dd4d4cd8e9350ec76723
#
_entry.id   83f36821ace6dd4d4cd8e9350ec76723
#
_cell.length_a   1.000
_cell.length_b   1.000
_cell.length_c   1.000
_cell.angle_alpha   90.00
_cell.angle_beta   90.00
_cell.angle_gamma   90.00
#
_symmetry.space_group_name_H-M   'P 1'
#
loop_
_entity.id
_entity.type
_entity.pdbx_description
1 polymer ?
#
loop_
_entity_poly.entity_id
_entity_poly.type
_entity_poly.pdbx_seq_one_letter_code
_entity_poly.pdbx_strand_id
1 'polypeptide(L)'
;MLVQIRRAVVVSVIFFVLLGLAYPAVETLVGNVFFSHQAGGSLTAHGSTLVGQQWTGPKFFQGRDDPDNPAATGSANWGPRSEAFVKLLEARIHLLRSEGVTPTADLVTGSGSGVDPDISPADAYAQAAAVAKANDLSLGVVRRLIASQVVGPQFGFLGNSYVNVLQLNEALYRLTKARG
;
A
#
# COMPACT_ATOMS: atom_id res chain seq x y z
N MET A 1 -22.19 32.85 -39.66
CA MET A 1 -22.43 31.62 -38.90
C MET A 1 -21.48 30.46 -39.35
N LEU A 2 -21.47 30.04 -40.59
CA LEU A 2 -20.62 28.97 -41.11
C LEU A 2 -19.10 29.16 -40.85
N VAL A 3 -18.60 30.42 -41.02
CA VAL A 3 -17.19 30.73 -40.73
C VAL A 3 -16.80 30.51 -39.29
N GLN A 4 -17.68 30.83 -38.33
CA GLN A 4 -17.43 30.62 -36.90
C GLN A 4 -17.47 29.13 -36.54
N ILE A 5 -18.39 28.37 -37.12
CA ILE A 5 -18.46 26.92 -36.96
C ILE A 5 -17.18 26.27 -37.48
N ARG A 6 -16.74 26.64 -38.71
CA ARG A 6 -15.49 26.13 -39.27
C ARG A 6 -14.28 26.43 -38.36
N ARG A 7 -14.15 27.66 -37.85
CA ARG A 7 -13.07 28.03 -36.94
C ARG A 7 -13.12 27.23 -35.67
N ALA A 8 -14.31 27.07 -35.06
CA ALA A 8 -14.48 26.27 -33.87
C ALA A 8 -14.08 24.80 -34.09
N VAL A 9 -14.51 24.20 -35.20
CA VAL A 9 -14.13 22.83 -35.54
C VAL A 9 -12.61 22.68 -35.73
N VAL A 10 -11.98 23.59 -36.49
CA VAL A 10 -10.52 23.55 -36.70
C VAL A 10 -9.76 23.69 -35.40
N VAL A 11 -10.12 24.64 -34.54
CA VAL A 11 -9.49 24.82 -33.23
C VAL A 11 -9.71 23.59 -32.33
N SER A 12 -10.92 23.01 -32.30
CA SER A 12 -11.20 21.80 -31.55
C SER A 12 -10.36 20.61 -32.03
N VAL A 13 -10.21 20.43 -33.34
CA VAL A 13 -9.36 19.36 -33.89
C VAL A 13 -7.89 19.57 -33.54
N ILE A 14 -7.40 20.82 -33.62
CA ILE A 14 -6.01 21.12 -33.23
C ILE A 14 -5.78 20.78 -31.78
N PHE A 15 -6.65 21.23 -30.88
CA PHE A 15 -6.53 20.91 -29.44
C PHE A 15 -6.71 19.42 -29.14
N PHE A 16 -7.60 18.74 -29.85
CA PHE A 16 -7.75 17.30 -29.72
C PHE A 16 -6.45 16.56 -30.09
N VAL A 17 -5.84 16.91 -31.19
CA VAL A 17 -4.55 16.30 -31.60
C VAL A 17 -3.44 16.66 -30.61
N LEU A 18 -3.35 17.92 -30.24
CA LEU A 18 -2.29 18.39 -29.33
C LEU A 18 -2.41 17.81 -27.93
N LEU A 19 -3.59 17.94 -27.30
CA LEU A 19 -3.81 17.56 -25.90
C LEU A 19 -4.30 16.13 -25.72
N GLY A 20 -4.99 15.57 -26.73
CA GLY A 20 -5.50 14.21 -26.68
C GLY A 20 -4.54 13.14 -27.20
N LEU A 21 -3.59 13.50 -28.05
CA LEU A 21 -2.65 12.56 -28.64
C LEU A 21 -1.18 12.93 -28.37
N ALA A 22 -0.75 14.11 -28.78
CA ALA A 22 0.66 14.48 -28.72
C ALA A 22 1.16 14.62 -27.27
N TYR A 23 0.43 15.34 -26.43
CA TYR A 23 0.80 15.56 -25.04
C TYR A 23 0.86 14.25 -24.23
N PRO A 24 -0.17 13.37 -24.22
CA PRO A 24 -0.08 12.09 -23.53
C PRO A 24 1.03 11.17 -24.05
N ALA A 25 1.29 11.20 -25.36
CA ALA A 25 2.38 10.42 -25.93
C ALA A 25 3.76 10.88 -25.43
N VAL A 26 3.97 12.21 -25.37
CA VAL A 26 5.20 12.78 -24.81
C VAL A 26 5.34 12.47 -23.34
N GLU A 27 4.29 12.63 -22.54
CA GLU A 27 4.32 12.30 -21.10
C GLU A 27 4.63 10.81 -20.87
N THR A 28 3.99 9.93 -21.62
CA THR A 28 4.26 8.49 -21.56
C THR A 28 5.71 8.16 -21.90
N LEU A 29 6.25 8.79 -22.94
CA LEU A 29 7.64 8.61 -23.32
C LEU A 29 8.59 9.07 -22.20
N VAL A 30 8.38 10.28 -21.66
CA VAL A 30 9.17 10.83 -20.55
C VAL A 30 9.07 9.92 -19.32
N GLY A 31 7.87 9.48 -18.97
CA GLY A 31 7.64 8.54 -17.87
C GLY A 31 8.43 7.24 -18.03
N ASN A 32 8.35 6.62 -19.19
CA ASN A 32 9.05 5.36 -19.45
C ASN A 32 10.57 5.50 -19.52
N VAL A 33 11.10 6.63 -19.99
CA VAL A 33 12.55 6.86 -20.10
C VAL A 33 13.17 7.22 -18.74
N PHE A 34 12.56 8.14 -18.00
CA PHE A 34 13.15 8.69 -16.77
C PHE A 34 12.62 8.03 -15.48
N PHE A 35 11.43 7.42 -15.53
CA PHE A 35 10.73 6.83 -14.39
C PHE A 35 10.20 5.45 -14.70
N SER A 36 10.98 4.62 -15.40
CA SER A 36 10.54 3.29 -15.89
C SER A 36 9.98 2.38 -14.80
N HIS A 37 10.59 2.38 -13.61
CA HIS A 37 10.10 1.59 -12.48
C HIS A 37 8.71 2.05 -12.02
N GLN A 38 8.51 3.35 -11.85
CA GLN A 38 7.23 3.93 -11.44
C GLN A 38 6.17 3.79 -12.54
N ALA A 39 6.54 4.06 -13.78
CA ALA A 39 5.66 3.88 -14.95
C ALA A 39 5.25 2.41 -15.14
N GLY A 40 6.10 1.47 -14.75
CA GLY A 40 5.81 0.03 -14.73
C GLY A 40 5.02 -0.45 -13.50
N GLY A 41 4.55 0.46 -12.63
CA GLY A 41 3.74 0.10 -11.46
C GLY A 41 4.53 -0.27 -10.22
N SER A 42 5.79 0.14 -10.12
CA SER A 42 6.68 -0.10 -8.95
C SER A 42 6.72 -1.57 -8.53
N LEU A 43 6.84 -2.46 -9.51
CA LEU A 43 6.82 -3.91 -9.29
C LEU A 43 8.13 -4.40 -8.64
N THR A 44 7.98 -5.32 -7.71
CA THR A 44 9.04 -6.12 -7.10
C THR A 44 8.89 -7.59 -7.52
N ALA A 45 9.70 -8.48 -6.96
CA ALA A 45 9.57 -9.93 -7.21
C ALA A 45 8.24 -10.52 -6.67
N HIS A 46 7.60 -9.87 -5.70
CA HIS A 46 6.43 -10.40 -5.01
C HIS A 46 5.17 -9.53 -5.19
N GLY A 47 5.24 -8.46 -5.99
CA GLY A 47 4.09 -7.60 -6.28
C GLY A 47 4.45 -6.14 -6.43
N SER A 48 3.43 -5.26 -6.42
CA SER A 48 3.61 -3.81 -6.47
C SER A 48 3.72 -3.20 -5.09
N THR A 49 4.65 -2.28 -4.90
CA THR A 49 4.75 -1.50 -3.65
C THR A 49 3.63 -0.46 -3.50
N LEU A 50 2.84 -0.25 -4.55
CA LEU A 50 1.73 0.72 -4.57
C LEU A 50 0.39 0.12 -4.13
N VAL A 51 0.31 -1.21 -3.99
CA VAL A 51 -0.94 -1.92 -3.73
C VAL A 51 -0.77 -2.87 -2.55
N GLY A 52 -1.66 -2.78 -1.58
CA GLY A 52 -1.72 -3.70 -0.45
C GLY A 52 -1.91 -5.15 -0.90
N GLN A 53 -1.25 -6.06 -0.21
CA GLN A 53 -1.28 -7.48 -0.50
C GLN A 53 -1.65 -8.24 0.76
N GLN A 54 -2.40 -9.33 0.59
CA GLN A 54 -2.79 -10.19 1.68
C GLN A 54 -1.60 -11.03 2.15
N TRP A 55 -1.18 -10.77 3.38
CA TRP A 55 -0.22 -11.57 4.10
C TRP A 55 -0.90 -12.27 5.25
N THR A 56 -0.82 -13.58 5.32
CA THR A 56 -1.51 -14.37 6.35
C THR A 56 -0.54 -15.10 7.24
N GLY A 57 -0.94 -15.22 8.51
CA GLY A 57 -0.20 -15.94 9.54
C GLY A 57 0.94 -15.14 10.19
N PRO A 58 1.43 -15.63 11.35
CA PRO A 58 2.34 -14.89 12.22
C PRO A 58 3.77 -14.77 11.67
N LYS A 59 4.10 -15.47 10.56
CA LYS A 59 5.43 -15.39 9.94
C LYS A 59 5.65 -14.08 9.18
N PHE A 60 4.59 -13.40 8.79
CA PHE A 60 4.64 -12.17 8.00
C PHE A 60 4.04 -11.00 8.76
N PHE A 61 4.50 -9.80 8.43
CA PHE A 61 3.80 -8.60 8.81
C PHE A 61 2.51 -8.48 8.00
N GLN A 62 1.43 -8.21 8.69
CA GLN A 62 0.12 -8.03 8.08
C GLN A 62 -0.15 -6.55 7.83
N GLY A 63 -0.83 -6.26 6.73
CA GLY A 63 -1.35 -4.94 6.40
C GLY A 63 -2.65 -4.62 7.12
N ARG A 64 -3.32 -3.59 6.64
CA ARG A 64 -4.67 -3.21 7.07
C ARG A 64 -5.67 -4.31 6.67
N ASP A 65 -6.83 -4.31 7.33
CA ASP A 65 -7.91 -5.27 7.04
C ASP A 65 -8.70 -4.86 5.79
N ASP A 66 -7.99 -4.83 4.66
CA ASP A 66 -8.54 -4.49 3.37
C ASP A 66 -9.10 -5.74 2.65
N PRO A 67 -10.04 -5.59 1.70
CA PRO A 67 -10.59 -6.72 0.95
C PRO A 67 -9.54 -7.52 0.18
N ASP A 68 -9.74 -8.83 0.05
CA ASP A 68 -8.80 -9.76 -0.60
C ASP A 68 -8.63 -9.56 -2.12
N ASN A 69 -9.19 -8.51 -2.70
CA ASN A 69 -9.12 -8.26 -4.13
C ASN A 69 -8.34 -6.97 -4.44
N PRO A 70 -7.02 -7.04 -4.64
CA PRO A 70 -6.21 -5.87 -4.98
C PRO A 70 -6.54 -5.26 -6.35
N ALA A 71 -7.32 -5.95 -7.18
CA ALA A 71 -7.81 -5.42 -8.45
C ALA A 71 -9.08 -4.56 -8.32
N ALA A 72 -9.73 -4.58 -7.16
CA ALA A 72 -10.94 -3.81 -6.89
C ALA A 72 -10.67 -2.80 -5.78
N THR A 73 -10.34 -1.58 -6.13
CA THR A 73 -10.22 -0.47 -5.16
C THR A 73 -11.59 -0.04 -4.69
N GLY A 74 -11.72 0.25 -3.41
CA GLY A 74 -12.94 0.79 -2.84
C GLY A 74 -13.05 0.50 -1.36
N SER A 75 -13.47 1.49 -0.60
CA SER A 75 -13.74 1.33 0.81
C SER A 75 -15.07 0.60 1.03
N ALA A 76 -15.16 -0.14 2.12
CA ALA A 76 -16.36 -0.85 2.50
C ALA A 76 -17.55 0.08 2.88
N ASN A 77 -17.30 1.36 3.06
CA ASN A 77 -18.28 2.42 3.38
C ASN A 77 -19.17 2.11 4.61
N TRP A 78 -18.59 1.46 5.61
CA TRP A 78 -19.30 1.12 6.83
C TRP A 78 -19.63 2.33 7.67
N GLY A 79 -20.87 2.45 8.10
CA GLY A 79 -21.23 3.42 9.13
C GLY A 79 -20.66 3.00 10.51
N PRO A 80 -20.27 3.96 11.37
CA PRO A 80 -19.64 3.65 12.67
C PRO A 80 -20.54 2.88 13.63
N ARG A 81 -21.84 2.81 13.38
CA ARG A 81 -22.84 2.06 14.15
C ARG A 81 -23.39 0.84 13.41
N SER A 82 -22.77 0.44 12.30
CA SER A 82 -23.17 -0.77 11.58
C SER A 82 -22.83 -2.02 12.39
N GLU A 83 -23.81 -2.87 12.66
CA GLU A 83 -23.56 -4.16 13.33
C GLU A 83 -22.58 -5.05 12.56
N ALA A 84 -22.64 -5.01 11.22
CA ALA A 84 -21.73 -5.76 10.39
C ALA A 84 -20.29 -5.28 10.56
N PHE A 85 -20.07 -3.96 10.68
CA PHE A 85 -18.76 -3.39 10.95
C PHE A 85 -18.23 -3.79 12.33
N VAL A 86 -19.06 -3.72 13.37
CA VAL A 86 -18.68 -4.14 14.72
C VAL A 86 -18.26 -5.62 14.74
N LYS A 87 -19.03 -6.51 14.13
CA LYS A 87 -18.69 -7.94 14.02
C LYS A 87 -17.37 -8.16 13.28
N LEU A 88 -17.10 -7.41 12.22
CA LEU A 88 -15.84 -7.49 11.49
C LEU A 88 -14.66 -7.06 12.36
N LEU A 89 -14.78 -5.93 13.09
CA LEU A 89 -13.76 -5.47 14.02
C LEU A 89 -13.48 -6.50 15.13
N GLU A 90 -14.53 -7.08 15.73
CA GLU A 90 -14.41 -8.10 16.77
C GLU A 90 -13.66 -9.35 16.24
N ALA A 91 -14.03 -9.83 15.04
CA ALA A 91 -13.37 -10.97 14.41
C ALA A 91 -11.89 -10.67 14.15
N ARG A 92 -11.56 -9.48 13.65
CA ARG A 92 -10.17 -9.06 13.39
C ARG A 92 -9.37 -8.92 14.68
N ILE A 93 -9.94 -8.32 15.72
CA ILE A 93 -9.32 -8.23 17.05
C ILE A 93 -9.03 -9.63 17.61
N HIS A 94 -9.97 -10.55 17.49
CA HIS A 94 -9.79 -11.93 17.96
C HIS A 94 -8.65 -12.64 17.19
N LEU A 95 -8.61 -12.50 15.89
CA LEU A 95 -7.55 -13.07 15.04
C LEU A 95 -6.16 -12.55 15.46
N LEU A 96 -5.98 -11.24 15.52
CA LEU A 96 -4.70 -10.62 15.88
C LEU A 96 -4.22 -11.10 17.28
N ARG A 97 -5.14 -11.15 18.26
CA ARG A 97 -4.82 -11.67 19.61
C ARG A 97 -4.43 -13.14 19.61
N SER A 98 -5.08 -13.98 18.79
CA SER A 98 -4.72 -15.39 18.67
C SER A 98 -3.33 -15.60 18.06
N GLU A 99 -2.88 -14.67 17.25
CA GLU A 99 -1.53 -14.64 16.67
C GLU A 99 -0.48 -13.97 17.59
N GLY A 100 -0.90 -13.49 18.76
CA GLY A 100 0.00 -12.82 19.72
C GLY A 100 0.31 -11.37 19.37
N VAL A 101 -0.51 -10.75 18.51
CA VAL A 101 -0.40 -9.35 18.10
C VAL A 101 -1.34 -8.50 18.96
N THR A 102 -0.84 -7.36 19.46
CA THR A 102 -1.67 -6.36 20.12
C THR A 102 -2.47 -5.59 19.07
N PRO A 103 -3.81 -5.65 19.08
CA PRO A 103 -4.62 -4.93 18.11
C PRO A 103 -4.44 -3.41 18.25
N THR A 104 -4.18 -2.74 17.15
CA THR A 104 -4.18 -1.28 17.02
C THR A 104 -5.36 -0.84 16.15
N ALA A 105 -5.72 0.43 16.20
CA ALA A 105 -6.84 0.93 15.40
C ALA A 105 -6.66 0.66 13.90
N ASP A 106 -5.46 0.91 13.38
CA ASP A 106 -5.17 0.74 11.95
C ASP A 106 -5.15 -0.73 11.52
N LEU A 107 -4.66 -1.65 12.37
CA LEU A 107 -4.64 -3.10 12.06
C LEU A 107 -6.03 -3.75 12.08
N VAL A 108 -7.02 -3.13 12.73
CA VAL A 108 -8.38 -3.68 12.82
C VAL A 108 -9.36 -2.99 11.88
N THR A 109 -8.97 -1.88 11.25
CA THR A 109 -9.82 -1.14 10.31
C THR A 109 -9.26 -1.20 8.91
N GLY A 110 -10.12 -1.33 7.92
CA GLY A 110 -9.76 -1.20 6.51
C GLY A 110 -9.32 0.22 6.14
N SER A 111 -8.64 0.36 5.03
CA SER A 111 -8.24 1.63 4.47
C SER A 111 -9.36 2.30 3.66
N GLY A 112 -9.21 3.60 3.38
CA GLY A 112 -10.15 4.31 2.51
C GLY A 112 -10.09 3.85 1.05
N SER A 113 -8.97 3.33 0.59
CA SER A 113 -8.79 2.78 -0.76
C SER A 113 -9.16 1.30 -0.86
N GLY A 114 -9.10 0.55 0.24
CA GLY A 114 -9.21 -0.91 0.27
C GLY A 114 -7.99 -1.63 -0.30
N VAL A 115 -6.89 -0.92 -0.56
CA VAL A 115 -5.65 -1.47 -1.13
C VAL A 115 -4.40 -0.77 -0.59
N ASP A 116 -4.44 -0.22 0.63
CA ASP A 116 -3.33 0.49 1.24
C ASP A 116 -2.13 -0.44 1.48
N PRO A 117 -0.96 -0.20 0.88
CA PRO A 117 0.22 -1.03 1.08
C PRO A 117 0.96 -0.74 2.39
N ASP A 118 0.57 0.32 3.10
CA ASP A 118 1.34 0.88 4.17
C ASP A 118 0.66 0.72 5.54
N ILE A 119 1.47 0.57 6.58
CA ILE A 119 1.03 0.59 7.99
C ILE A 119 1.84 1.62 8.77
N SER A 120 1.33 2.04 9.92
CA SER A 120 2.10 2.90 10.82
C SER A 120 3.31 2.15 11.41
N PRO A 121 4.39 2.84 11.79
CA PRO A 121 5.48 2.22 12.54
C PRO A 121 5.00 1.54 13.83
N ALA A 122 3.99 2.12 14.50
CA ALA A 122 3.39 1.53 15.70
C ALA A 122 2.79 0.15 15.43
N ASP A 123 2.11 -0.01 14.29
CA ASP A 123 1.50 -1.27 13.86
C ASP A 123 2.56 -2.33 13.53
N ALA A 124 3.64 -1.93 12.87
CA ALA A 124 4.76 -2.82 12.60
C ALA A 124 5.41 -3.29 13.91
N TYR A 125 5.62 -2.39 14.87
CA TYR A 125 6.16 -2.75 16.19
C TYR A 125 5.21 -3.61 17.02
N ALA A 126 3.90 -3.42 16.93
CA ALA A 126 2.90 -4.27 17.61
C ALA A 126 2.98 -5.74 17.15
N GLN A 127 3.35 -5.98 15.89
CA GLN A 127 3.51 -7.31 15.31
C GLN A 127 4.90 -7.93 15.57
N ALA A 128 5.89 -7.12 15.98
CA ALA A 128 7.30 -7.53 16.03
C ALA A 128 7.57 -8.78 16.86
N ALA A 129 6.89 -8.95 17.99
CA ALA A 129 7.09 -10.10 18.89
C ALA A 129 6.56 -11.41 18.27
N ALA A 130 5.38 -11.37 17.66
CA ALA A 130 4.78 -12.51 16.99
C ALA A 130 5.62 -12.96 15.78
N VAL A 131 6.02 -12.00 14.94
CA VAL A 131 6.88 -12.27 13.77
C VAL A 131 8.26 -12.80 14.19
N ALA A 132 8.86 -12.25 15.24
CA ALA A 132 10.14 -12.71 15.76
C ALA A 132 10.06 -14.18 16.21
N LYS A 133 9.03 -14.50 17.01
CA LYS A 133 8.80 -15.88 17.48
C LYS A 133 8.53 -16.85 16.34
N ALA A 134 7.73 -16.48 15.36
CA ALA A 134 7.33 -17.34 14.25
C ALA A 134 8.48 -17.62 13.26
N ASN A 135 9.52 -16.80 13.26
CA ASN A 135 10.70 -16.94 12.38
C ASN A 135 11.99 -17.30 13.13
N ASP A 136 11.92 -17.70 14.41
CA ASP A 136 13.08 -18.01 15.26
C ASP A 136 14.12 -16.88 15.29
N LEU A 137 13.66 -15.63 15.28
CA LEU A 137 14.48 -14.43 15.34
C LEU A 137 14.41 -13.78 16.73
N SER A 138 15.48 -13.09 17.12
CA SER A 138 15.39 -12.25 18.31
C SER A 138 14.54 -11.00 18.02
N LEU A 139 13.77 -10.57 19.02
CA LEU A 139 12.94 -9.35 18.93
C LEU A 139 13.78 -8.13 18.53
N GLY A 140 15.02 -8.04 19.02
CA GLY A 140 15.94 -6.95 18.69
C GLY A 140 16.32 -6.91 17.20
N VAL A 141 16.43 -8.05 16.53
CA VAL A 141 16.68 -8.14 15.09
C VAL A 141 15.48 -7.65 14.32
N VAL A 142 14.28 -8.11 14.66
CA VAL A 142 13.03 -7.70 13.99
C VAL A 142 12.75 -6.21 14.19
N ARG A 143 12.99 -5.66 15.39
CA ARG A 143 12.85 -4.22 15.63
C ARG A 143 13.83 -3.38 14.80
N ARG A 144 15.08 -3.82 14.64
CA ARG A 144 16.04 -3.13 13.75
C ARG A 144 15.61 -3.21 12.29
N LEU A 145 15.06 -4.35 11.86
CA LEU A 145 14.50 -4.50 10.52
C LEU A 145 13.38 -3.47 10.29
N ILE A 146 12.42 -3.39 11.19
CA ILE A 146 11.34 -2.39 11.11
C ILE A 146 11.93 -0.98 11.03
N ALA A 147 12.83 -0.63 11.94
CA ALA A 147 13.45 0.70 11.98
C ALA A 147 14.14 1.07 10.64
N SER A 148 14.75 0.10 9.96
CA SER A 148 15.39 0.31 8.65
C SER A 148 14.39 0.50 7.49
N GLN A 149 13.12 0.15 7.69
CA GLN A 149 12.06 0.26 6.68
C GLN A 149 11.08 1.42 6.95
N VAL A 150 11.27 2.16 8.05
CA VAL A 150 10.44 3.34 8.34
C VAL A 150 10.78 4.45 7.37
N VAL A 151 9.78 4.91 6.64
CA VAL A 151 9.85 6.12 5.80
C VAL A 151 9.27 7.29 6.58
N GLY A 152 10.03 8.35 6.72
CA GLY A 152 9.59 9.58 7.41
C GLY A 152 8.67 10.45 6.55
N PRO A 153 8.11 11.51 7.15
CA PRO A 153 7.30 12.48 6.43
C PRO A 153 8.07 13.10 5.26
N GLN A 154 7.41 13.31 4.14
CA GLN A 154 8.00 13.97 2.98
C GLN A 154 8.46 15.40 3.37
N PHE A 155 9.67 15.78 2.96
CA PHE A 155 10.33 17.04 3.37
C PHE A 155 10.41 17.27 4.90
N GLY A 156 10.22 16.22 5.70
CA GLY A 156 10.26 16.27 7.17
C GLY A 156 8.98 16.75 7.86
N PHE A 157 7.96 17.18 7.11
CA PHE A 157 6.72 17.73 7.69
C PHE A 157 5.42 17.36 6.96
N LEU A 158 5.48 16.79 5.75
CA LEU A 158 4.28 16.42 5.00
C LEU A 158 3.95 14.94 5.19
N GLY A 159 2.78 14.68 5.74
CA GLY A 159 2.27 13.32 6.01
C GLY A 159 2.81 12.72 7.30
N ASN A 160 2.54 11.44 7.49
CA ASN A 160 2.99 10.65 8.63
C ASN A 160 4.11 9.70 8.22
N SER A 161 4.88 9.22 9.20
CA SER A 161 5.79 8.10 8.97
C SER A 161 5.01 6.82 8.71
N TYR A 162 5.51 5.99 7.79
CA TYR A 162 4.88 4.73 7.40
C TYR A 162 5.90 3.63 7.14
N VAL A 163 5.43 2.41 7.01
CA VAL A 163 6.20 1.23 6.62
C VAL A 163 5.43 0.49 5.54
N ASN A 164 6.05 0.27 4.40
CA ASN A 164 5.46 -0.53 3.33
C ASN A 164 5.56 -2.02 3.68
N VAL A 165 4.41 -2.68 3.77
CA VAL A 165 4.32 -4.08 4.24
C VAL A 165 5.01 -5.05 3.30
N LEU A 166 4.90 -4.86 1.98
CA LEU A 166 5.57 -5.70 1.00
C LEU A 166 7.09 -5.62 1.15
N GLN A 167 7.64 -4.39 1.20
CA GLN A 167 9.08 -4.18 1.34
C GLN A 167 9.62 -4.73 2.67
N LEU A 168 8.86 -4.56 3.75
CA LEU A 168 9.21 -5.10 5.06
C LEU A 168 9.25 -6.65 5.04
N ASN A 169 8.24 -7.29 4.42
CA ASN A 169 8.19 -8.74 4.29
C ASN A 169 9.27 -9.29 3.36
N GLU A 170 9.60 -8.60 2.28
CA GLU A 170 10.73 -8.96 1.43
C GLU A 170 12.07 -8.85 2.16
N ALA A 171 12.24 -7.82 2.99
CA ALA A 171 13.44 -7.66 3.81
C ALA A 171 13.52 -8.76 4.88
N LEU A 172 12.40 -9.14 5.49
CA LEU A 172 12.29 -10.26 6.42
C LEU A 172 12.65 -11.57 5.74
N TYR A 173 12.12 -11.85 4.56
CA TYR A 173 12.41 -13.04 3.77
C TYR A 173 13.91 -13.16 3.43
N ARG A 174 14.52 -12.06 2.98
CA ARG A 174 15.98 -12.03 2.73
C ARG A 174 16.79 -12.32 3.98
N LEU A 175 16.38 -11.79 5.13
CA LEU A 175 17.03 -12.03 6.41
C LEU A 175 16.92 -13.49 6.87
N THR A 176 15.77 -14.12 6.70
CA THR A 176 15.54 -15.53 7.09
C THR A 176 16.26 -16.48 6.15
N LYS A 177 16.24 -16.23 4.83
CA LYS A 177 16.94 -17.05 3.82
C LYS A 177 18.46 -16.99 3.96
N ALA A 178 19.04 -15.90 4.41
CA ALA A 178 20.49 -15.78 4.62
C ALA A 178 21.01 -16.59 5.84
N ARG A 179 20.11 -17.15 6.65
CA ARG A 179 20.43 -17.92 7.87
C ARG A 179 20.22 -19.43 7.74
N GLY A 180 19.51 -19.88 6.71
CA GLY A 180 19.31 -21.31 6.40
C GLY A 180 20.21 -21.75 5.25
#